data_dbce71aaf0d9f8e40fe9a2a88c7ece47
#
_entry.id   dbce71aaf0d9f8e40fe9a2a88c7ece47
#
_cell.length_a   1.000
_cell.length_b   1.000
_cell.length_c   1.000
_cell.angle_alpha   90.00
_cell.angle_beta   90.00
_cell.angle_gamma   90.00
#
_symmetry.space_group_name_H-M   'P 1'
#
loop_
_entity.id
_entity.type
_entity.pdbx_description
1 polymer ?
#
loop_
_entity_poly.entity_id
_entity_poly.type
_entity_poly.pdbx_seq_one_letter_code
_entity_poly.pdbx_strand_id
1 'polypeptide(L)'
;MSFGEMNKFIEIKSIQNVKDEDGFSTKQEITVARVRGYREGRHGSEKWANRTTFTEATDLFIIRAIPGTKLSTDMTILCDDENFEITSIEDVKGKNMYIEILAKKVIQNG
;
A
#
# COMPACT_ATOMS: atom_id res chain seq x y z
N MET A 1 4.53 12.90 16.40
CA MET A 1 3.12 12.59 16.08
C MET A 1 2.89 11.09 16.19
N SER A 2 1.87 10.70 16.91
CA SER A 2 1.54 9.28 17.02
C SER A 2 0.46 8.91 16.00
N PHE A 3 0.73 7.87 15.22
CA PHE A 3 -0.26 7.31 14.30
C PHE A 3 -0.92 6.06 14.87
N GLY A 4 -0.89 5.91 16.20
CA GLY A 4 -1.29 4.68 16.83
C GLY A 4 -0.19 3.63 16.72
N GLU A 5 -0.53 2.38 16.86
CA GLU A 5 0.47 1.32 16.84
C GLU A 5 0.83 0.92 15.41
N MET A 6 2.08 1.10 15.03
CA MET A 6 2.58 0.67 13.72
C MET A 6 3.04 -0.78 13.81
N ASN A 7 2.09 -1.67 14.07
CA ASN A 7 2.38 -3.07 14.35
C ASN A 7 1.85 -4.04 13.29
N LYS A 8 1.28 -3.53 12.21
CA LYS A 8 0.81 -4.39 11.12
C LYS A 8 1.95 -4.69 10.17
N PHE A 9 2.05 -5.96 9.73
CA PHE A 9 2.99 -6.33 8.69
C PHE A 9 2.39 -6.02 7.33
N ILE A 10 3.12 -5.23 6.56
CA ILE A 10 2.68 -4.76 5.26
C ILE A 10 3.70 -5.17 4.22
N GLU A 11 3.26 -5.92 3.21
CA GLU A 11 4.10 -6.24 2.05
C GLU A 11 3.65 -5.40 0.88
N ILE A 12 4.59 -4.74 0.24
CA ILE A 12 4.33 -3.95 -0.95
C ILE A 12 4.90 -4.71 -2.13
N LYS A 13 4.07 -4.93 -3.13
CA LYS A 13 4.41 -5.77 -4.28
C LYS A 13 4.23 -5.01 -5.58
N SER A 14 5.07 -5.35 -6.54
CA SER A 14 5.02 -4.81 -7.89
C SER A 14 4.89 -5.96 -8.89
N ILE A 15 4.12 -5.74 -9.94
CA ILE A 15 4.02 -6.71 -11.02
C ILE A 15 5.07 -6.35 -12.07
N GLN A 16 5.97 -7.26 -12.35
CA GLN A 16 7.04 -7.04 -13.30
C GLN A 16 7.06 -8.12 -14.36
N ASN A 17 7.50 -7.75 -15.57
CA ASN A 17 7.72 -8.69 -16.64
C ASN A 17 9.09 -9.34 -16.45
N VAL A 18 9.10 -10.65 -16.32
CA VAL A 18 10.33 -11.43 -16.18
C VAL A 18 10.45 -12.35 -17.38
N LYS A 19 11.60 -12.32 -18.05
CA LYS A 19 11.88 -13.24 -19.14
C LYS A 19 12.38 -14.56 -18.61
N ASP A 20 11.82 -15.66 -19.11
CA ASP A 20 12.30 -16.97 -18.78
C ASP A 20 13.49 -17.36 -19.67
N GLU A 21 14.00 -18.58 -19.51
CA GLU A 21 15.15 -19.06 -20.27
C GLU A 21 14.86 -19.17 -21.77
N ASP A 22 13.59 -19.33 -22.14
CA ASP A 22 13.18 -19.44 -23.54
C ASP A 22 12.86 -18.09 -24.18
N GLY A 23 13.05 -17.01 -23.43
CA GLY A 23 12.79 -15.66 -23.92
C GLY A 23 11.34 -15.19 -23.81
N PHE A 24 10.46 -15.98 -23.22
CA PHE A 24 9.08 -15.58 -23.01
C PHE A 24 8.96 -14.69 -21.80
N SER A 25 8.19 -13.60 -21.93
CA SER A 25 7.89 -12.71 -20.82
C SER A 25 6.69 -13.20 -20.07
N THR A 26 6.82 -13.34 -18.76
CA THR A 26 5.71 -13.63 -17.87
C THR A 26 5.60 -12.52 -16.84
N LYS A 27 4.38 -12.24 -16.41
CA LYS A 27 4.16 -11.27 -15.34
C LYS A 27 4.35 -11.97 -14.00
N GLN A 28 5.24 -11.44 -13.18
CA GLN A 28 5.48 -11.96 -11.85
C GLN A 28 5.29 -10.88 -10.81
N GLU A 29 4.74 -11.28 -9.68
CA GLU A 29 4.58 -10.41 -8.53
C GLU A 29 5.85 -10.45 -7.70
N ILE A 30 6.47 -9.30 -7.52
CA ILE A 30 7.75 -9.18 -6.81
C ILE A 30 7.54 -8.33 -5.57
N THR A 31 8.04 -8.81 -4.43
CA THR A 31 7.98 -8.06 -3.18
C THR A 31 8.99 -6.93 -3.23
N VAL A 32 8.50 -5.70 -3.20
CA VAL A 32 9.33 -4.50 -3.20
C VAL A 32 9.82 -4.18 -1.81
N ALA A 33 8.95 -4.34 -0.81
CA ALA A 33 9.27 -4.02 0.57
C ALA A 33 8.39 -4.79 1.54
N ARG A 34 8.95 -5.09 2.70
CA ARG A 34 8.22 -5.64 3.84
C ARG A 34 8.47 -4.71 5.01
N VAL A 35 7.42 -4.08 5.51
CA VAL A 35 7.55 -3.06 6.54
C VAL A 35 6.46 -3.23 7.59
N ARG A 36 6.68 -2.61 8.72
CA ARG A 36 5.62 -2.46 9.71
C ARG A 36 4.97 -1.11 9.53
N GLY A 37 3.66 -1.07 9.70
CA GLY A 37 2.94 0.16 9.55
C GLY A 37 1.63 0.17 10.31
N TYR A 38 0.89 1.23 10.09
CA TYR A 38 -0.44 1.43 10.65
C TYR A 38 -1.48 1.15 9.58
N ARG A 39 -2.57 0.51 9.98
CA ARG A 39 -3.71 0.25 9.09
C ARG A 39 -5.00 0.70 9.75
N GLU A 40 -5.83 1.38 9.00
CA GLU A 40 -7.12 1.85 9.47
C GLU A 40 -8.18 1.64 8.39
N GLY A 41 -9.27 0.99 8.75
CA GLY A 41 -10.39 0.79 7.84
C GLY A 41 -11.22 2.05 7.67
N ARG A 42 -12.01 2.10 6.60
CA ARG A 42 -12.79 3.27 6.19
C ARG A 42 -13.73 3.81 7.26
N HIS A 43 -14.22 2.96 8.13
CA HIS A 43 -15.18 3.38 9.17
C HIS A 43 -14.53 3.61 10.52
N GLY A 44 -13.22 3.67 10.57
CA GLY A 44 -12.49 3.63 11.83
C GLY A 44 -12.17 4.95 12.49
N SER A 45 -12.16 6.08 11.80
CA SER A 45 -11.75 7.31 12.44
C SER A 45 -12.13 8.57 11.67
N GLU A 46 -11.90 9.72 12.33
CA GLU A 46 -12.12 11.04 11.75
C GLU A 46 -11.21 11.35 10.57
N LYS A 47 -10.05 10.70 10.47
CA LYS A 47 -9.15 10.90 9.34
C LYS A 47 -9.81 10.56 8.01
N TRP A 48 -10.68 9.58 8.02
CA TRP A 48 -11.43 9.19 6.84
C TRP A 48 -12.49 10.19 6.43
N ALA A 49 -13.04 10.94 7.38
CA ALA A 49 -14.11 11.88 7.10
C ALA A 49 -13.72 12.94 6.07
N ASN A 50 -12.44 13.31 6.06
CA ASN A 50 -11.93 14.32 5.14
C ASN A 50 -11.50 13.76 3.79
N ARG A 51 -11.33 12.44 3.68
CA ARG A 51 -10.79 11.80 2.48
C ARG A 51 -11.80 11.00 1.67
N THR A 52 -12.85 10.53 2.32
CA THR A 52 -13.79 9.59 1.69
C THR A 52 -14.64 10.19 0.59
N THR A 53 -14.73 11.50 0.51
CA THR A 53 -15.58 12.17 -0.47
C THR A 53 -15.17 11.88 -1.91
N PHE A 54 -13.87 11.70 -2.15
CA PHE A 54 -13.33 11.58 -3.51
C PHE A 54 -12.50 10.33 -3.73
N THR A 55 -12.61 9.33 -2.85
CA THR A 55 -11.80 8.13 -3.01
C THR A 55 -12.63 6.87 -2.92
N GLU A 56 -12.22 5.85 -3.70
CA GLU A 56 -12.78 4.51 -3.62
C GLU A 56 -12.04 3.65 -2.60
N ALA A 57 -11.03 4.19 -1.94
CA ALA A 57 -10.22 3.44 -1.01
C ALA A 57 -11.04 2.90 0.16
N THR A 58 -10.69 1.71 0.61
CA THR A 58 -11.32 1.07 1.76
C THR A 58 -10.45 1.15 3.00
N ASP A 59 -9.14 1.31 2.84
CA ASP A 59 -8.18 1.27 3.93
C ASP A 59 -7.12 2.34 3.76
N LEU A 60 -6.64 2.82 4.90
CA LEU A 60 -5.53 3.75 4.99
C LEU A 60 -4.35 3.02 5.61
N PHE A 61 -3.19 3.16 4.99
CA PHE A 61 -1.94 2.63 5.53
C PHE A 61 -0.95 3.78 5.73
N ILE A 62 -0.23 3.74 6.85
CA ILE A 62 0.85 4.69 7.09
C ILE A 62 2.11 3.89 7.39
N ILE A 63 3.16 4.15 6.63
CA ILE A 63 4.46 3.51 6.80
C ILE A 63 5.54 4.56 6.87
N ARG A 64 6.70 4.19 7.40
CA ARG A 64 7.86 5.05 7.31
C ARG A 64 8.37 5.06 5.89
N ALA A 65 8.85 6.22 5.45
CA ALA A 65 9.46 6.32 4.13
C ALA A 65 10.63 5.34 4.01
N ILE A 66 10.73 4.69 2.86
CA ILE A 66 11.76 3.67 2.61
C ILE A 66 12.84 4.30 1.75
N PRO A 67 14.07 4.48 2.28
CA PRO A 67 15.15 5.09 1.50
C PRO A 67 15.44 4.28 0.24
N GLY A 68 15.59 4.97 -0.87
CA GLY A 68 15.94 4.35 -2.14
C GLY A 68 14.80 3.61 -2.83
N THR A 69 13.61 3.60 -2.27
CA THR A 69 12.46 2.91 -2.85
C THR A 69 11.36 3.93 -3.17
N LYS A 70 10.96 3.96 -4.43
CA LYS A 70 9.87 4.81 -4.87
C LYS A 70 8.61 3.97 -5.04
N LEU A 71 7.57 4.30 -4.29
CA LEU A 71 6.29 3.64 -4.39
C LEU A 71 5.45 4.29 -5.49
N SER A 72 4.60 3.48 -6.12
CA SER A 72 3.72 3.97 -7.17
C SER A 72 2.34 3.30 -7.07
N THR A 73 1.37 3.91 -7.73
CA THR A 73 -0.03 3.45 -7.65
C THR A 73 -0.29 2.16 -8.42
N ASP A 74 0.66 1.68 -9.21
CA ASP A 74 0.55 0.38 -9.86
C ASP A 74 1.00 -0.78 -8.98
N MET A 75 1.46 -0.48 -7.77
CA MET A 75 1.82 -1.50 -6.79
C MET A 75 0.62 -1.94 -5.99
N THR A 76 0.76 -3.07 -5.30
CA THR A 76 -0.27 -3.63 -4.44
C THR A 76 0.24 -3.84 -3.03
N ILE A 77 -0.68 -3.99 -2.10
CA ILE A 77 -0.36 -4.23 -0.69
C ILE A 77 -0.97 -5.56 -0.26
N LEU A 78 -0.21 -6.35 0.48
CA LEU A 78 -0.71 -7.51 1.20
C LEU A 78 -0.60 -7.22 2.70
N CYS A 79 -1.72 -7.28 3.40
CA CYS A 79 -1.78 -7.04 4.84
C CYS A 79 -2.91 -7.87 5.43
N ASP A 80 -2.64 -8.58 6.54
CA ASP A 80 -3.64 -9.45 7.20
C ASP A 80 -4.28 -10.46 6.23
N ASP A 81 -3.48 -11.03 5.32
CA ASP A 81 -3.92 -11.98 4.29
C ASP A 81 -4.93 -11.39 3.30
N GLU A 82 -4.99 -10.06 3.21
CA GLU A 82 -5.85 -9.36 2.27
C GLU A 82 -5.02 -8.55 1.29
N ASN A 83 -5.46 -8.51 0.04
CA ASN A 83 -4.78 -7.77 -1.02
C ASN A 83 -5.48 -6.44 -1.27
N PHE A 84 -4.70 -5.42 -1.55
CA PHE A 84 -5.19 -4.07 -1.79
C PHE A 84 -4.52 -3.47 -3.03
N GLU A 85 -5.28 -2.71 -3.79
CA GLU A 85 -4.74 -1.89 -4.88
C GLU A 85 -4.50 -0.49 -4.35
N ILE A 86 -3.32 0.06 -4.59
CA ILE A 86 -2.98 1.41 -4.15
C ILE A 86 -3.72 2.42 -5.01
N THR A 87 -4.47 3.33 -4.38
CA THR A 87 -5.20 4.38 -5.09
C THR A 87 -4.49 5.73 -5.03
N SER A 88 -3.81 6.02 -3.92
CA SER A 88 -3.01 7.24 -3.82
C SER A 88 -1.89 7.09 -2.81
N ILE A 89 -0.85 7.88 -2.99
CA ILE A 89 0.33 7.89 -2.11
C ILE A 89 0.68 9.33 -1.83
N GLU A 90 0.82 9.67 -0.54
CA GLU A 90 1.20 11.01 -0.12
C GLU A 90 2.30 10.97 0.92
N ASP A 91 3.23 11.90 0.81
CA ASP A 91 4.25 12.12 1.83
C ASP A 91 3.63 12.98 2.93
N VAL A 92 3.54 12.45 4.14
CA VAL A 92 2.90 13.14 5.25
C VAL A 92 3.69 14.41 5.58
N LYS A 93 3.05 15.56 5.45
CA LYS A 93 3.64 16.88 5.72
C LYS A 93 4.88 17.21 4.88
N GLY A 94 5.11 16.47 3.80
CA GLY A 94 6.23 16.74 2.90
C GLY A 94 7.61 16.61 3.52
N LYS A 95 7.76 15.79 4.56
CA LYS A 95 9.02 15.67 5.29
C LYS A 95 9.81 14.40 5.00
N ASN A 96 9.35 13.57 4.08
CA ASN A 96 9.99 12.30 3.73
C ASN A 96 10.19 11.36 4.92
N MET A 97 9.35 11.46 5.95
CA MET A 97 9.43 10.60 7.12
C MET A 97 8.38 9.49 7.11
N TYR A 98 7.17 9.85 6.75
CA TYR A 98 6.05 8.92 6.70
C TYR A 98 5.32 9.04 5.38
N ILE A 99 4.83 7.91 4.90
CA ILE A 99 4.05 7.85 3.67
C ILE A 99 2.66 7.35 4.03
N GLU A 100 1.66 8.05 3.52
CA GLU A 100 0.26 7.71 3.70
C GLU A 100 -0.24 7.10 2.40
N ILE A 101 -0.78 5.88 2.48
CA ILE A 101 -1.23 5.14 1.31
C ILE A 101 -2.72 4.86 1.47
N LEU A 102 -3.50 5.31 0.50
CA LEU A 102 -4.90 4.92 0.39
C LEU A 102 -4.98 3.75 -0.57
N ALA A 103 -5.70 2.72 -0.18
CA ALA A 103 -5.79 1.51 -0.97
C ALA A 103 -7.19 0.91 -0.92
N LYS A 104 -7.54 0.20 -1.99
CA LYS A 104 -8.84 -0.44 -2.13
C LYS A 104 -8.67 -1.95 -2.01
N LYS A 105 -9.44 -2.57 -1.15
CA LYS A 105 -9.42 -4.01 -0.97
C LYS A 105 -9.85 -4.71 -2.25
N VAL A 106 -9.07 -5.68 -2.67
CA VAL A 106 -9.39 -6.52 -3.82
C VAL A 106 -10.23 -7.70 -3.33
N ILE A 107 -11.44 -7.80 -3.84
CA ILE A 107 -12.31 -8.92 -3.53
C ILE A 107 -11.99 -10.03 -4.52
N GLN A 108 -11.49 -11.14 -4.01
CA GLN A 108 -11.24 -12.31 -4.84
C GLN A 108 -12.50 -13.14 -4.93
N ASN A 109 -13.02 -13.25 -6.14
CA ASN A 109 -14.09 -14.17 -6.43
C ASN A 109 -13.44 -15.53 -6.69
N GLY A 110 -13.51 -16.39 -5.68
CA GLY A 110 -12.83 -17.60 -5.87
C GLY A 110 -13.49 -18.83 -5.58
#